data_44beb9742d06e703bc522be0989d8e31
#
_entry.id   44beb9742d06e703bc522be0989d8e31
#
_cell.length_a   1.000
_cell.length_b   1.000
_cell.length_c   1.000
_cell.angle_alpha   90.00
_cell.angle_beta   90.00
_cell.angle_gamma   90.00
#
_symmetry.space_group_name_H-M   'P 1'
#
loop_
_entity.id
_entity.type
_entity.pdbx_description
1 polymer ?
#
loop_
_entity_poly.entity_id
_entity_poly.type
_entity_poly.pdbx_seq_one_letter_code
_entity_poly.pdbx_strand_id
1 'polypeptide(L)'
;VQFGDFVVCMSGNKGAASYAIPLNSSGDLTGSDRFVWTFHTGTPYVPSPTVSGNRLYFTGGNNAILTVLELESGKAVIEKQRLGIGNTYASPLAAGGKVYFVGREGTTTVISDDPEAKILSKNIINDTFDASPVVIGKQLLLRSWSKLYSIEE
;
A
#
# COMPACT_ATOMS: atom_id res chain seq x y z
N VAL A 1 -7.74 -6.16 1.83
CA VAL A 1 -8.64 -5.34 0.99
C VAL A 1 -9.48 -6.22 0.09
N GLN A 2 -10.72 -5.83 -0.18
CA GLN A 2 -11.62 -6.54 -1.11
C GLN A 2 -11.57 -5.92 -2.50
N PHE A 3 -11.67 -6.76 -3.53
CA PHE A 3 -11.83 -6.36 -4.93
C PHE A 3 -12.71 -7.39 -5.66
N GLY A 4 -13.82 -6.94 -6.25
CA GLY A 4 -14.78 -7.85 -6.87
C GLY A 4 -15.18 -9.00 -5.94
N ASP A 5 -15.01 -10.22 -6.41
CA ASP A 5 -15.40 -11.46 -5.72
C ASP A 5 -14.29 -12.11 -4.89
N PHE A 6 -13.23 -11.40 -4.56
CA PHE A 6 -12.16 -11.90 -3.71
C PHE A 6 -11.62 -10.85 -2.72
N VAL A 7 -10.94 -11.33 -1.70
CA VAL A 7 -10.20 -10.52 -0.72
C VAL A 7 -8.71 -10.80 -0.82
N VAL A 8 -7.90 -9.74 -0.81
CA VAL A 8 -6.43 -9.85 -0.72
C VAL A 8 -6.00 -9.74 0.73
N CYS A 9 -5.32 -10.78 1.20
CA CYS A 9 -4.68 -10.85 2.51
C CYS A 9 -3.16 -10.91 2.34
N MET A 10 -2.42 -10.17 3.17
CA MET A 10 -0.95 -10.12 3.11
C MET A 10 -0.32 -10.36 4.48
N SER A 11 0.88 -10.94 4.47
CA SER A 11 1.75 -11.09 5.63
C SER A 11 3.20 -10.86 5.23
N GLY A 12 3.91 -10.00 5.96
CA GLY A 12 5.34 -9.71 5.77
C GLY A 12 6.20 -10.08 6.97
N ASN A 13 5.63 -10.70 8.01
CA ASN A 13 6.36 -11.15 9.18
C ASN A 13 6.79 -12.61 9.02
N LYS A 14 8.10 -12.87 9.14
CA LYS A 14 8.70 -14.22 9.00
C LYS A 14 8.43 -14.91 7.66
N GLY A 15 8.21 -14.14 6.61
CA GLY A 15 7.95 -14.60 5.26
C GLY A 15 7.03 -13.64 4.50
N ALA A 16 7.26 -13.52 3.20
CA ALA A 16 6.40 -12.73 2.32
C ALA A 16 5.29 -13.61 1.76
N ALA A 17 4.05 -13.24 2.01
CA ALA A 17 2.89 -13.95 1.47
C ALA A 17 1.73 -13.00 1.17
N SER A 18 1.13 -13.17 0.01
CA SER A 18 -0.11 -12.53 -0.40
C SER A 18 -1.00 -13.53 -1.11
N TYR A 19 -2.26 -13.54 -0.76
CA TYR A 19 -3.26 -14.45 -1.30
C TYR A 19 -4.50 -13.67 -1.72
N ALA A 20 -4.96 -13.87 -2.95
CA ALA A 20 -6.29 -13.46 -3.38
C ALA A 20 -7.27 -14.61 -3.17
N ILE A 21 -8.11 -14.47 -2.16
CA ILE A 21 -9.01 -15.52 -1.66
C ILE A 21 -10.42 -15.24 -2.18
N PRO A 22 -11.04 -16.14 -2.96
CA PRO A 22 -12.42 -15.97 -3.38
C PRO A 22 -13.37 -15.83 -2.19
N LEU A 23 -14.35 -14.92 -2.26
CA LEU A 23 -15.29 -14.64 -1.16
C LEU A 23 -16.21 -15.84 -0.83
N ASN A 24 -16.41 -16.74 -1.77
CA ASN A 24 -17.21 -17.96 -1.59
C ASN A 24 -16.37 -19.12 -1.00
N SER A 25 -15.11 -18.89 -0.62
CA SER A 25 -14.26 -19.91 -0.01
C SER A 25 -14.73 -20.28 1.38
N SER A 26 -14.60 -21.55 1.75
CA SER A 26 -14.90 -22.05 3.09
C SER A 26 -13.92 -23.15 3.50
N GLY A 27 -13.81 -23.38 4.81
CA GLY A 27 -12.93 -24.39 5.40
C GLY A 27 -11.45 -23.98 5.39
N ASP A 28 -10.58 -24.94 5.60
CA ASP A 28 -9.13 -24.74 5.59
C ASP A 28 -8.61 -24.66 4.14
N LEU A 29 -7.90 -23.61 3.85
CA LEU A 29 -7.28 -23.34 2.55
C LEU A 29 -5.77 -23.61 2.54
N THR A 30 -5.19 -24.07 3.64
CA THR A 30 -3.75 -24.32 3.75
C THR A 30 -3.28 -25.32 2.68
N GLY A 31 -2.30 -24.89 1.88
CA GLY A 31 -1.74 -25.71 0.81
C GLY A 31 -2.68 -25.99 -0.37
N SER A 32 -3.83 -25.31 -0.46
CA SER A 32 -4.76 -25.48 -1.58
C SER A 32 -4.36 -24.61 -2.78
N ASP A 33 -4.88 -24.98 -3.94
CA ASP A 33 -4.79 -24.24 -5.21
C ASP A 33 -6.02 -23.34 -5.48
N ARG A 34 -6.89 -23.17 -4.48
CA ARG A 34 -8.16 -22.43 -4.59
C ARG A 34 -8.03 -20.92 -4.53
N PHE A 35 -6.82 -20.36 -4.58
CA PHE A 35 -6.58 -18.93 -4.66
C PHE A 35 -6.74 -18.41 -6.09
N VAL A 36 -7.25 -17.19 -6.25
CA VAL A 36 -7.27 -16.50 -7.55
C VAL A 36 -5.85 -16.32 -8.05
N TRP A 37 -4.98 -15.87 -7.14
CA TRP A 37 -3.54 -15.78 -7.34
C TRP A 37 -2.81 -15.73 -5.99
N THR A 38 -1.49 -15.96 -6.05
CA THR A 38 -0.58 -15.80 -4.91
C THR A 38 0.64 -14.98 -5.31
N PHE A 39 1.21 -14.23 -4.37
CA PHE A 39 2.42 -13.44 -4.56
C PHE A 39 3.29 -13.49 -3.30
N HIS A 40 4.61 -13.75 -3.43
CA HIS A 40 5.45 -14.13 -2.29
C HIS A 40 6.69 -13.27 -2.12
N THR A 41 6.71 -12.03 -2.64
CA THR A 41 7.87 -11.14 -2.50
C THR A 41 7.44 -9.75 -2.00
N GLY A 42 8.25 -9.15 -1.10
CA GLY A 42 8.12 -7.75 -0.73
C GLY A 42 6.79 -7.34 -0.12
N THR A 43 6.07 -8.27 0.51
CA THR A 43 4.79 -7.96 1.15
C THR A 43 4.95 -7.13 2.42
N PRO A 44 3.96 -6.29 2.79
CA PRO A 44 4.06 -5.38 3.92
C PRO A 44 4.08 -6.12 5.26
N TYR A 45 4.83 -5.56 6.22
CA TYR A 45 4.87 -6.05 7.60
C TYR A 45 3.74 -5.44 8.46
N VAL A 46 3.56 -4.12 8.39
CA VAL A 46 2.55 -3.39 9.16
C VAL A 46 1.47 -2.79 8.27
N PRO A 47 1.81 -2.04 7.20
CA PRO A 47 0.79 -1.38 6.38
C PRO A 47 -0.13 -2.37 5.67
N SER A 48 -1.40 -2.01 5.54
CA SER A 48 -2.29 -2.67 4.58
C SER A 48 -2.02 -2.16 3.17
N PRO A 49 -2.25 -2.96 2.11
CA PRO A 49 -2.22 -2.45 0.74
C PRO A 49 -3.39 -1.51 0.47
N THR A 50 -3.26 -0.65 -0.56
CA THR A 50 -4.38 0.14 -1.08
C THR A 50 -4.70 -0.25 -2.52
N VAL A 51 -5.97 -0.10 -2.88
CA VAL A 51 -6.49 -0.41 -4.21
C VAL A 51 -6.85 0.89 -4.93
N SER A 52 -6.48 0.99 -6.20
CA SER A 52 -7.00 2.00 -7.11
C SER A 52 -7.18 1.43 -8.51
N GLY A 53 -8.40 1.51 -9.04
CA GLY A 53 -8.74 0.82 -10.28
C GLY A 53 -8.42 -0.68 -10.20
N ASN A 54 -7.71 -1.20 -11.20
CA ASN A 54 -7.24 -2.59 -11.22
C ASN A 54 -5.80 -2.74 -10.67
N ARG A 55 -5.37 -1.89 -9.76
CA ARG A 55 -4.01 -1.93 -9.19
C ARG A 55 -4.01 -2.01 -7.67
N LEU A 56 -3.09 -2.81 -7.15
CA LEU A 56 -2.82 -3.00 -5.74
C LEU A 56 -1.44 -2.43 -5.42
N TYR A 57 -1.40 -1.42 -4.57
CA TYR A 57 -0.18 -0.73 -4.16
C TYR A 57 0.19 -1.12 -2.74
N PHE A 58 1.45 -1.51 -2.52
CA PHE A 58 1.99 -1.78 -1.19
C PHE A 58 3.50 -1.58 -1.14
N THR A 59 4.01 -1.45 0.07
CA THR A 59 5.45 -1.36 0.32
C THR A 59 5.91 -2.51 1.17
N GLY A 60 7.01 -3.12 0.78
CA GLY A 60 7.63 -4.20 1.53
C GLY A 60 8.89 -3.76 2.26
N GLY A 61 9.18 -4.46 3.36
CA GLY A 61 10.39 -4.28 4.15
C GLY A 61 10.49 -2.93 4.87
N ASN A 62 11.67 -2.71 5.47
CA ASN A 62 11.95 -1.53 6.29
C ASN A 62 12.39 -0.30 5.46
N ASN A 63 12.38 -0.37 4.14
CA ASN A 63 12.88 0.67 3.24
C ASN A 63 11.83 1.15 2.25
N ALA A 64 10.55 0.89 2.52
CA ALA A 64 9.42 1.26 1.67
C ALA A 64 9.67 1.01 0.17
N ILE A 65 9.96 -0.24 -0.14
CA ILE A 65 10.10 -0.71 -1.53
C ILE A 65 8.70 -0.94 -2.09
N LEU A 66 8.33 -0.15 -3.08
CA LEU A 66 7.03 -0.25 -3.74
C LEU A 66 6.95 -1.49 -4.64
N THR A 67 5.85 -2.19 -4.51
CA THR A 67 5.35 -3.16 -5.47
C THR A 67 3.93 -2.75 -5.89
N VAL A 68 3.64 -2.86 -7.18
CA VAL A 68 2.29 -2.67 -7.74
C VAL A 68 1.90 -3.94 -8.47
N LEU A 69 0.79 -4.54 -8.08
CA LEU A 69 0.23 -5.71 -8.77
C LEU A 69 -1.03 -5.31 -9.54
N GLU A 70 -1.26 -5.98 -10.65
CA GLU A 70 -2.57 -6.04 -11.28
C GLU A 70 -3.48 -6.93 -10.42
N LEU A 71 -4.65 -6.40 -10.02
CA LEU A 71 -5.53 -7.08 -9.06
C LEU A 71 -6.13 -8.38 -9.58
N GLU A 72 -6.52 -8.44 -10.84
CA GLU A 72 -7.16 -9.62 -11.41
C GLU A 72 -6.21 -10.81 -11.56
N SER A 73 -4.95 -10.56 -11.88
CA SER A 73 -3.97 -11.60 -12.21
C SER A 73 -2.90 -11.83 -11.13
N GLY A 74 -2.72 -10.88 -10.20
CA GLY A 74 -1.62 -10.87 -9.26
C GLY A 74 -0.25 -10.63 -9.89
N LYS A 75 -0.19 -10.30 -11.19
CA LYS A 75 1.08 -10.02 -11.88
C LYS A 75 1.65 -8.67 -11.44
N ALA A 76 2.95 -8.64 -11.23
CA ALA A 76 3.64 -7.39 -10.91
C ALA A 76 3.72 -6.48 -12.14
N VAL A 77 3.17 -5.27 -11.98
CA VAL A 77 3.34 -4.15 -12.93
C VAL A 77 4.64 -3.42 -12.58
N ILE A 78 4.90 -3.25 -11.29
CA ILE A 78 6.13 -2.67 -10.76
C ILE A 78 6.64 -3.55 -9.63
N GLU A 79 7.93 -3.86 -9.67
CA GLU A 79 8.64 -4.50 -8.56
C GLU A 79 9.85 -3.68 -8.13
N LYS A 80 10.06 -3.61 -6.80
CA LYS A 80 11.27 -3.09 -6.18
C LYS A 80 11.61 -1.62 -6.51
N GLN A 81 10.59 -0.78 -6.76
CA GLN A 81 10.81 0.65 -6.91
C GLN A 81 11.06 1.30 -5.54
N ARG A 82 12.17 2.04 -5.40
CA ARG A 82 12.49 2.77 -4.19
C ARG A 82 11.71 4.08 -4.13
N LEU A 83 10.92 4.28 -3.07
CA LEU A 83 10.19 5.53 -2.84
C LEU A 83 11.07 6.60 -2.19
N GLY A 84 12.22 6.23 -1.63
CA GLY A 84 13.14 7.15 -0.95
C GLY A 84 12.58 7.69 0.36
N ILE A 85 11.76 6.91 1.02
CA ILE A 85 11.32 7.04 2.41
C ILE A 85 11.84 5.84 3.19
N GLY A 86 11.94 5.98 4.49
CA GLY A 86 12.40 4.91 5.38
C GLY A 86 11.28 3.93 5.70
N ASN A 87 11.18 3.58 6.96
CA ASN A 87 10.15 2.66 7.46
C ASN A 87 8.74 3.24 7.30
N THR A 88 7.77 2.41 6.95
CA THR A 88 6.36 2.80 6.87
C THR A 88 5.50 1.93 7.77
N TYR A 89 4.66 2.55 8.61
CA TYR A 89 3.58 1.88 9.36
C TYR A 89 2.21 2.31 8.85
N ALA A 90 2.15 3.53 8.30
CA ALA A 90 0.97 4.05 7.62
C ALA A 90 0.65 3.23 6.37
N SER A 91 -0.60 2.84 6.21
CA SER A 91 -1.09 2.28 4.95
C SER A 91 -1.11 3.37 3.88
N PRO A 92 -0.77 3.07 2.62
CA PRO A 92 -0.87 4.04 1.53
C PRO A 92 -2.31 4.46 1.26
N LEU A 93 -2.47 5.66 0.72
CA LEU A 93 -3.76 6.24 0.35
C LEU A 93 -3.78 6.54 -1.15
N ALA A 94 -4.78 6.03 -1.86
CA ALA A 94 -5.05 6.42 -3.25
C ALA A 94 -6.17 7.47 -3.29
N ALA A 95 -5.89 8.64 -3.87
CA ALA A 95 -6.87 9.71 -4.02
C ALA A 95 -6.46 10.67 -5.14
N GLY A 96 -7.42 11.17 -5.93
CA GLY A 96 -7.21 12.21 -6.93
C GLY A 96 -6.18 11.85 -8.01
N GLY A 97 -6.12 10.59 -8.45
CA GLY A 97 -5.15 10.10 -9.42
C GLY A 97 -3.71 10.03 -8.90
N LYS A 98 -3.54 10.01 -7.59
CA LYS A 98 -2.25 9.94 -6.89
C LYS A 98 -2.29 8.87 -5.82
N VAL A 99 -1.11 8.32 -5.45
CA VAL A 99 -0.96 7.44 -4.29
C VAL A 99 0.08 8.03 -3.34
N TYR A 100 -0.29 8.14 -2.08
CA TYR A 100 0.49 8.77 -1.01
C TYR A 100 1.09 7.71 -0.10
N PHE A 101 2.39 7.79 0.13
CA PHE A 101 3.13 6.92 1.05
C PHE A 101 3.80 7.78 2.11
N VAL A 102 3.45 7.53 3.37
CA VAL A 102 3.94 8.31 4.51
C VAL A 102 5.00 7.49 5.25
N GLY A 103 6.23 8.00 5.28
CA GLY A 103 7.34 7.46 6.07
C GLY A 103 7.24 7.91 7.52
N ARG A 104 7.70 7.05 8.44
CA ARG A 104 7.70 7.33 9.88
C ARG A 104 8.50 8.58 10.23
N GLU A 105 9.56 8.87 9.48
CA GLU A 105 10.44 10.04 9.65
C GLU A 105 9.85 11.35 9.09
N GLY A 106 8.61 11.33 8.61
CA GLY A 106 7.89 12.52 8.15
C GLY A 106 7.99 12.82 6.66
N THR A 107 8.69 12.00 5.89
CA THR A 107 8.69 12.15 4.43
C THR A 107 7.43 11.51 3.82
N THR A 108 6.67 12.28 3.07
CA THR A 108 5.56 11.77 2.24
C THR A 108 5.97 11.75 0.79
N THR A 109 6.04 10.56 0.18
CA THR A 109 6.24 10.41 -1.27
C THR A 109 4.89 10.24 -1.95
N VAL A 110 4.65 11.03 -2.99
CA VAL A 110 3.45 10.98 -3.82
C VAL A 110 3.83 10.46 -5.18
N ILE A 111 3.11 9.46 -5.66
CA ILE A 111 3.30 8.89 -7.01
C ILE A 111 2.05 9.08 -7.85
N SER A 112 2.20 8.99 -9.18
CA SER A 112 1.06 8.91 -10.09
C SER A 112 0.33 7.57 -9.93
N ASP A 113 -1.01 7.62 -10.02
CA ASP A 113 -1.85 6.42 -10.03
C ASP A 113 -2.02 5.91 -11.47
N ASP A 114 -0.93 5.43 -12.04
CA ASP A 114 -0.86 4.84 -13.37
C ASP A 114 0.16 3.68 -13.40
N PRO A 115 0.30 2.93 -14.52
CA PRO A 115 1.25 1.82 -14.60
C PRO A 115 2.72 2.20 -14.44
N GLU A 116 3.08 3.48 -14.62
CA GLU A 116 4.45 3.94 -14.47
C GLU A 116 4.79 4.31 -13.03
N ALA A 117 3.79 4.63 -12.21
CA ALA A 117 3.90 5.02 -10.80
C ALA A 117 5.05 6.03 -10.55
N LYS A 118 5.10 7.08 -11.39
CA LYS A 118 6.15 8.10 -11.31
C LYS A 118 6.10 8.83 -9.98
N ILE A 119 7.25 9.09 -9.37
CA ILE A 119 7.35 9.97 -8.22
C ILE A 119 7.05 11.40 -8.67
N LEU A 120 5.95 11.96 -8.16
CA LEU A 120 5.49 13.32 -8.47
C LEU A 120 6.09 14.34 -7.50
N SER A 121 6.14 13.99 -6.21
CA SER A 121 6.71 14.86 -5.18
C SER A 121 7.19 14.08 -3.97
N LYS A 122 8.07 14.74 -3.19
CA LYS A 122 8.46 14.34 -1.83
C LYS A 122 8.33 15.55 -0.93
N ASN A 123 7.53 15.42 0.12
CA ASN A 123 7.26 16.48 1.07
C ASN A 123 7.72 16.04 2.46
N ILE A 124 8.26 16.96 3.26
CA ILE A 124 8.81 16.64 4.57
C ILE A 124 8.11 17.47 5.63
N ILE A 125 7.59 16.80 6.65
CA ILE A 125 7.12 17.39 7.89
C ILE A 125 7.96 16.79 9.00
N ASN A 126 8.66 17.62 9.76
CA ASN A 126 9.55 17.17 10.84
C ASN A 126 8.74 16.67 12.05
N ASP A 127 8.16 15.49 11.93
CA ASP A 127 7.40 14.78 12.97
C ASP A 127 7.40 13.27 12.67
N THR A 128 6.87 12.46 13.58
CA THR A 128 6.78 10.99 13.42
C THR A 128 5.35 10.57 13.08
N PHE A 129 5.20 9.76 12.02
CA PHE A 129 3.91 9.34 11.50
C PHE A 129 3.78 7.81 11.45
N ASP A 130 2.82 7.28 12.17
CA ASP A 130 2.44 5.86 12.14
C ASP A 130 0.99 5.66 11.63
N ALA A 131 0.18 6.72 11.69
CA ALA A 131 -1.21 6.68 11.23
C ALA A 131 -1.32 6.82 9.71
N SER A 132 -2.25 6.09 9.11
CA SER A 132 -2.56 6.21 7.69
C SER A 132 -3.14 7.57 7.35
N PRO A 133 -2.79 8.17 6.20
CA PRO A 133 -3.36 9.42 5.73
C PRO A 133 -4.85 9.27 5.37
N VAL A 134 -5.59 10.37 5.43
CA VAL A 134 -7.00 10.43 5.05
C VAL A 134 -7.24 11.66 4.19
N VAL A 135 -8.07 11.53 3.15
CA VAL A 135 -8.56 12.66 2.35
C VAL A 135 -10.03 12.94 2.68
N ILE A 136 -10.34 14.22 2.94
CA ILE A 136 -11.70 14.73 3.13
C ILE A 136 -11.90 15.93 2.21
N GLY A 137 -12.68 15.75 1.15
CA GLY A 137 -12.83 16.79 0.12
C GLY A 137 -11.47 17.09 -0.54
N LYS A 138 -10.96 18.31 -0.37
CA LYS A 138 -9.64 18.73 -0.87
C LYS A 138 -8.52 18.71 0.17
N GLN A 139 -8.83 18.27 1.38
CA GLN A 139 -7.89 18.26 2.50
C GLN A 139 -7.25 16.88 2.67
N LEU A 140 -5.93 16.83 2.72
CA LEU A 140 -5.15 15.69 3.16
C LEU A 140 -4.86 15.84 4.66
N LEU A 141 -5.35 14.90 5.44
CA LEU A 141 -5.13 14.83 6.88
C LEU A 141 -4.01 13.85 7.20
N LEU A 142 -3.00 14.33 7.92
CA LEU A 142 -1.86 13.54 8.41
C LEU A 142 -1.82 13.60 9.93
N ARG A 143 -1.97 12.46 10.62
CA ARG A 143 -1.85 12.35 12.08
C ARG A 143 -0.44 11.92 12.45
N SER A 144 0.31 12.82 13.09
CA SER A 144 1.60 12.50 13.71
C SER A 144 1.42 12.05 15.17
N TRP A 145 2.51 11.76 15.86
CA TRP A 145 2.45 11.47 17.29
C TRP A 145 1.96 12.67 18.10
N SER A 146 2.28 13.90 17.69
CA SER A 146 2.01 15.11 18.45
C SER A 146 0.89 15.97 17.89
N LYS A 147 0.57 15.87 16.59
CA LYS A 147 -0.30 16.81 15.88
C LYS A 147 -1.19 16.15 14.86
N LEU A 148 -2.25 16.86 14.47
CA LEU A 148 -3.03 16.60 13.26
C LEU A 148 -2.74 17.75 12.27
N TYR A 149 -2.22 17.40 11.12
CA TYR A 149 -1.98 18.33 10.01
C TYR A 149 -3.12 18.22 9.01
N SER A 150 -3.61 19.38 8.56
CA SER A 150 -4.54 19.51 7.44
C SER A 150 -3.82 20.26 6.32
N ILE A 151 -3.69 19.63 5.16
CA ILE A 151 -2.99 20.16 3.99
C ILE A 151 -4.03 20.30 2.89
N GLU A 152 -4.13 21.47 2.29
CA GLU A 152 -5.05 21.77 1.20
C GLU A 152 -4.24 22.28 -0.01
N GLU A 153 -4.64 21.87 -1.23
CA GLU A 153 -4.11 22.40 -2.50
C GLU A 153 -4.82 23.68 -2.89
#